data_208e02bf5acdd759bd1efd38b493ac30
#
_entry.id   208e02bf5acdd759bd1efd38b493ac30
#
_cell.length_a   1.000
_cell.length_b   1.000
_cell.length_c   1.000
_cell.angle_alpha   90.00
_cell.angle_beta   90.00
_cell.angle_gamma   90.00
#
_symmetry.space_group_name_H-M   'P 1'
#
loop_
_entity.id
_entity.type
_entity.pdbx_description
1 polymer ?
#
loop_
_entity_poly.entity_id
_entity_poly.type
_entity_poly.pdbx_seq_one_letter_code
_entity_poly.pdbx_strand_id
1 'polypeptide(L)'
;LVAAGMALVMGGELDPVVYLALMAVCARISGPIGEAALIATEANNAGVAFDRVLDILESSPLPEPDPSQARTPSGASVAFEHVSFSYEQGSPVLRDVSFEAEPGAVTAIVGPSGAGKSTVLRLAARFWDAGAGAVRVGGVDVRDMTSAELMAMTSMVFQDVYLFDTTIRENLRIARPDATDGELARAARRARLDTVIEALPDGWDTRVGPGGLALSGGERQRVAIARAFIKDAPILLLDEITSALDGENESAITHVVSELSRGRTVLVVAHRVSTIMRADRVIVLSPDGAGGGARV
;
A
#
# COMPACT_ATOMS: atom_id res chain seq x y z
N LEU A 1 25.37 48.11 11.58
CA LEU A 1 24.81 49.19 12.41
C LEU A 1 25.80 49.62 13.50
N VAL A 2 26.31 48.73 14.37
CA VAL A 2 27.24 49.05 15.46
C VAL A 2 28.50 49.76 14.96
N ALA A 3 29.21 49.19 13.95
CA ALA A 3 30.44 49.78 13.41
C ALA A 3 30.21 51.14 12.73
N ALA A 4 29.12 51.28 11.96
CA ALA A 4 28.78 52.52 11.27
C ALA A 4 28.39 53.63 12.25
N GLY A 5 27.58 53.29 13.28
CA GLY A 5 27.23 54.25 14.34
C GLY A 5 28.44 54.72 15.16
N MET A 6 29.38 53.82 15.49
CA MET A 6 30.62 54.14 16.17
C MET A 6 31.49 55.10 15.34
N ALA A 7 31.57 54.90 14.01
CA ALA A 7 32.31 55.80 13.12
C ALA A 7 31.73 57.21 13.09
N LEU A 8 30.39 57.37 13.13
CA LEU A 8 29.73 58.66 13.21
C LEU A 8 29.96 59.39 14.55
N VAL A 9 30.02 58.64 15.67
CA VAL A 9 30.36 59.17 16.98
C VAL A 9 31.80 59.64 16.99
N MET A 10 32.74 58.87 16.49
CA MET A 10 34.16 59.25 16.41
C MET A 10 34.42 60.43 15.46
N GLY A 11 33.59 60.58 14.39
CA GLY A 11 33.61 61.74 13.48
C GLY A 11 32.97 63.01 14.05
N GLY A 12 32.35 62.94 15.25
CA GLY A 12 31.66 64.09 15.87
C GLY A 12 30.30 64.42 15.26
N GLU A 13 29.78 63.56 14.38
CA GLU A 13 28.51 63.74 13.69
C GLU A 13 27.30 63.19 14.47
N LEU A 14 27.55 62.35 15.49
CA LEU A 14 26.51 61.74 16.34
C LEU A 14 26.91 61.86 17.80
N ASP A 15 25.99 62.34 18.62
CA ASP A 15 26.16 62.39 20.06
C ASP A 15 26.24 60.97 20.68
N PRO A 16 27.25 60.67 21.54
CA PRO A 16 27.40 59.34 22.13
C PRO A 16 26.18 58.87 22.94
N VAL A 17 25.46 59.80 23.60
CA VAL A 17 24.25 59.44 24.38
C VAL A 17 23.12 59.06 23.48
N VAL A 18 22.94 59.77 22.36
CA VAL A 18 21.93 59.42 21.34
C VAL A 18 22.26 58.07 20.70
N TYR A 19 23.54 57.81 20.42
CA TYR A 19 23.96 56.50 19.89
C TYR A 19 23.64 55.35 20.83
N LEU A 20 23.95 55.49 22.13
CA LEU A 20 23.63 54.49 23.16
C LEU A 20 22.10 54.27 23.28
N ALA A 21 21.32 55.36 23.24
CA ALA A 21 19.88 55.27 23.29
C ALA A 21 19.31 54.50 22.05
N LEU A 22 19.82 54.80 20.87
CA LEU A 22 19.45 54.09 19.63
C LEU A 22 19.81 52.61 19.70
N MET A 23 20.99 52.28 20.20
CA MET A 23 21.40 50.87 20.38
C MET A 23 20.50 50.14 21.37
N ALA A 24 20.12 50.77 22.48
CA ALA A 24 19.20 50.20 23.45
C ALA A 24 17.79 49.94 22.84
N VAL A 25 17.29 50.87 22.02
CA VAL A 25 16.02 50.73 21.33
C VAL A 25 16.10 49.59 20.28
N CYS A 26 17.17 49.55 19.48
CA CYS A 26 17.38 48.48 18.51
C CYS A 26 17.45 47.09 19.18
N ALA A 27 18.16 46.97 20.29
CA ALA A 27 18.24 45.74 21.08
C ALA A 27 16.86 45.28 21.58
N ARG A 28 16.02 46.21 22.03
CA ARG A 28 14.66 45.91 22.50
C ARG A 28 13.69 45.50 21.38
N ILE A 29 13.88 45.99 20.18
CA ILE A 29 13.02 45.66 19.03
C ILE A 29 13.42 44.33 18.38
N SER A 30 14.69 43.94 18.45
CA SER A 30 15.20 42.73 17.83
C SER A 30 14.56 41.46 18.39
N GLY A 31 14.31 41.40 19.69
CA GLY A 31 13.69 40.25 20.35
C GLY A 31 12.28 39.97 19.85
N PRO A 32 11.32 40.91 19.94
CA PRO A 32 9.96 40.74 19.43
C PRO A 32 9.87 40.40 17.95
N ILE A 33 10.77 40.92 17.11
CA ILE A 33 10.83 40.58 15.70
C ILE A 33 11.22 39.11 15.50
N GLY A 34 12.21 38.64 16.27
CA GLY A 34 12.61 37.21 16.25
C GLY A 34 11.49 36.29 16.72
N GLU A 35 10.80 36.65 17.80
CA GLU A 35 9.65 35.90 18.30
C GLU A 35 8.49 35.87 17.27
N ALA A 36 8.18 36.98 16.63
CA ALA A 36 7.17 37.04 15.58
C ALA A 36 7.50 36.14 14.39
N ALA A 37 8.79 36.10 14.01
CA ALA A 37 9.24 35.20 12.94
C ALA A 37 9.10 33.71 13.31
N LEU A 38 9.40 33.37 14.57
CA LEU A 38 9.21 32.00 15.08
C LEU A 38 7.73 31.62 15.10
N ILE A 39 6.86 32.48 15.62
CA ILE A 39 5.40 32.26 15.66
C ILE A 39 4.84 32.08 14.24
N ALA A 40 5.30 32.90 13.28
CA ALA A 40 4.88 32.75 11.89
C ALA A 40 5.29 31.40 11.28
N THR A 41 6.48 30.91 11.61
CA THR A 41 6.95 29.59 11.17
C THR A 41 6.14 28.46 11.81
N GLU A 42 5.87 28.53 13.11
CA GLU A 42 5.03 27.56 13.83
C GLU A 42 3.59 27.54 13.29
N ALA A 43 3.01 28.71 13.05
CA ALA A 43 1.67 28.83 12.47
C ALA A 43 1.60 28.23 11.08
N ASN A 44 2.63 28.43 10.25
CA ASN A 44 2.69 27.83 8.91
C ASN A 44 2.81 26.30 8.99
N ASN A 45 3.65 25.77 9.88
CA ASN A 45 3.79 24.33 10.09
C ASN A 45 2.48 23.69 10.61
N ALA A 46 1.79 24.39 11.53
CA ALA A 46 0.49 23.98 12.02
C ALA A 46 -0.57 23.98 10.89
N GLY A 47 -0.54 24.98 10.02
CA GLY A 47 -1.40 25.04 8.83
C GLY A 47 -1.22 23.83 7.92
N VAL A 48 0.02 23.50 7.56
CA VAL A 48 0.33 22.32 6.72
C VAL A 48 -0.12 21.02 7.39
N ALA A 49 0.05 20.88 8.70
CA ALA A 49 -0.42 19.70 9.44
C ALA A 49 -1.96 19.63 9.47
N PHE A 50 -2.62 20.77 9.63
CA PHE A 50 -4.07 20.88 9.63
C PHE A 50 -4.66 20.53 8.25
N ASP A 51 -4.07 21.04 7.16
CA ASP A 51 -4.50 20.72 5.79
C ASP A 51 -4.43 19.21 5.52
N ARG A 52 -3.36 18.54 5.97
CA ARG A 52 -3.24 17.07 5.86
C ARG A 52 -4.33 16.31 6.63
N VAL A 53 -4.73 16.83 7.77
CA VAL A 53 -5.83 16.24 8.55
C VAL A 53 -7.15 16.48 7.84
N LEU A 54 -7.38 17.67 7.29
CA LEU A 54 -8.57 17.97 6.50
C LEU A 54 -8.67 17.10 5.25
N ASP A 55 -7.58 16.91 4.51
CA ASP A 55 -7.54 16.04 3.32
C ASP A 55 -8.03 14.61 3.66
N ILE A 56 -7.66 14.10 4.85
CA ILE A 56 -8.12 12.78 5.30
C ILE A 56 -9.60 12.81 5.70
N LEU A 57 -10.02 13.83 6.42
CA LEU A 57 -11.42 13.95 6.92
C LEU A 57 -12.42 14.23 5.79
N GLU A 58 -11.98 14.96 4.76
CA GLU A 58 -12.82 15.30 3.59
C GLU A 58 -12.77 14.22 2.51
N SER A 59 -11.87 13.23 2.63
CA SER A 59 -11.83 12.12 1.69
C SER A 59 -13.14 11.32 1.77
N SER A 60 -13.87 11.32 0.67
CA SER A 60 -15.12 10.54 0.58
C SER A 60 -14.79 9.06 0.43
N PRO A 61 -15.39 8.17 1.23
CA PRO A 61 -15.27 6.74 1.01
C PRO A 61 -15.88 6.36 -0.34
N LEU A 62 -15.44 5.23 -0.90
CA LEU A 62 -16.09 4.69 -2.09
C LEU A 62 -17.56 4.40 -1.81
N PRO A 63 -18.47 4.73 -2.75
CA PRO A 63 -19.90 4.46 -2.57
C PRO A 63 -20.16 2.97 -2.34
N GLU A 64 -20.94 2.61 -1.35
CA GLU A 64 -21.39 1.25 -1.13
C GLU A 64 -22.89 1.12 -1.42
N PRO A 65 -23.33 -0.01 -2.00
CA PRO A 65 -24.74 -0.28 -2.13
C PRO A 65 -25.39 -0.48 -0.74
N ASP A 66 -26.67 -0.21 -0.64
CA ASP A 66 -27.45 -0.63 0.54
C ASP A 66 -27.31 -2.16 0.70
N PRO A 67 -27.01 -2.69 1.91
CA PRO A 67 -26.87 -4.14 2.12
C PRO A 67 -28.06 -4.97 1.64
N SER A 68 -29.27 -4.38 1.61
CA SER A 68 -30.47 -5.02 1.07
C SER A 68 -30.51 -5.10 -0.46
N GLN A 69 -29.70 -4.30 -1.15
CA GLN A 69 -29.60 -4.23 -2.61
C GLN A 69 -28.29 -4.82 -3.14
N ALA A 70 -27.37 -5.14 -2.23
CA ALA A 70 -26.10 -5.74 -2.57
C ALA A 70 -26.32 -7.10 -3.26
N ARG A 71 -25.50 -7.37 -4.29
CA ARG A 71 -25.57 -8.61 -5.08
C ARG A 71 -24.48 -9.58 -4.61
N THR A 72 -24.87 -10.82 -4.39
CA THR A 72 -23.95 -11.89 -4.00
C THR A 72 -23.35 -12.55 -5.24
N PRO A 73 -22.02 -12.72 -5.33
CA PRO A 73 -21.37 -13.38 -6.47
C PRO A 73 -21.70 -14.87 -6.55
N SER A 74 -21.81 -15.39 -7.76
CA SER A 74 -22.13 -16.81 -8.05
C SER A 74 -20.87 -17.60 -8.43
N GLY A 75 -19.76 -17.42 -7.75
CA GLY A 75 -18.49 -18.09 -8.04
C GLY A 75 -17.30 -17.19 -7.78
N ALA A 76 -16.13 -17.60 -8.25
CA ALA A 76 -14.86 -16.93 -7.99
C ALA A 76 -14.13 -16.47 -9.27
N SER A 77 -14.84 -16.28 -10.40
CA SER A 77 -14.22 -15.65 -11.58
C SER A 77 -13.93 -14.17 -11.31
N VAL A 78 -12.92 -13.63 -11.99
CA VAL A 78 -12.65 -12.18 -12.00
C VAL A 78 -12.60 -11.72 -13.44
N ALA A 79 -13.51 -10.82 -13.83
CA ALA A 79 -13.59 -10.29 -15.18
C ALA A 79 -13.40 -8.78 -15.22
N PHE A 80 -12.66 -8.32 -16.20
CA PHE A 80 -12.50 -6.91 -16.57
C PHE A 80 -13.20 -6.70 -17.90
N GLU A 81 -14.16 -5.79 -17.96
CA GLU A 81 -14.96 -5.50 -19.14
C GLU A 81 -14.76 -4.02 -19.52
N HIS A 82 -13.99 -3.79 -20.59
CA HIS A 82 -13.68 -2.44 -21.11
C HIS A 82 -13.19 -1.44 -20.06
N VAL A 83 -12.35 -1.91 -19.12
CA VAL A 83 -11.91 -1.13 -17.97
C VAL A 83 -10.89 -0.08 -18.40
N SER A 84 -11.19 1.18 -18.06
CA SER A 84 -10.25 2.30 -18.14
C SER A 84 -10.11 2.95 -16.78
N PHE A 85 -8.87 3.34 -16.41
CA PHE A 85 -8.57 3.88 -15.09
C PHE A 85 -7.41 4.87 -15.11
N SER A 86 -7.53 5.90 -14.28
CA SER A 86 -6.48 6.89 -14.00
C SER A 86 -6.50 7.21 -12.49
N TYR A 87 -5.33 7.32 -11.86
CA TYR A 87 -5.25 7.83 -10.48
C TYR A 87 -5.51 9.34 -10.43
N GLU A 88 -5.02 10.06 -11.45
CA GLU A 88 -5.21 11.49 -11.62
C GLU A 88 -5.83 11.77 -12.99
N GLN A 89 -6.62 12.83 -13.07
CA GLN A 89 -7.22 13.24 -14.35
C GLN A 89 -6.14 13.55 -15.38
N GLY A 90 -6.28 12.96 -16.58
CA GLY A 90 -5.37 13.18 -17.70
C GLY A 90 -4.17 12.22 -17.78
N SER A 91 -3.96 11.33 -16.80
CA SER A 91 -2.88 10.34 -16.80
C SER A 91 -3.44 8.92 -16.79
N PRO A 92 -3.91 8.39 -17.93
CA PRO A 92 -4.51 7.05 -17.97
C PRO A 92 -3.46 5.97 -17.68
N VAL A 93 -3.81 5.04 -16.77
CA VAL A 93 -2.99 3.88 -16.42
C VAL A 93 -3.46 2.62 -17.16
N LEU A 94 -4.77 2.43 -17.24
CA LEU A 94 -5.40 1.38 -18.01
C LEU A 94 -6.37 1.98 -19.03
N ARG A 95 -6.43 1.38 -20.23
CA ARG A 95 -7.33 1.83 -21.30
C ARG A 95 -7.98 0.64 -22.00
N ASP A 96 -9.30 0.54 -21.86
CA ASP A 96 -10.11 -0.48 -22.55
C ASP A 96 -9.61 -1.92 -22.32
N VAL A 97 -9.24 -2.23 -21.06
CA VAL A 97 -8.72 -3.54 -20.67
C VAL A 97 -9.88 -4.52 -20.49
N SER A 98 -9.83 -5.64 -21.21
CA SER A 98 -10.83 -6.70 -21.13
C SER A 98 -10.15 -8.06 -21.05
N PHE A 99 -10.44 -8.82 -19.99
CA PHE A 99 -10.03 -10.21 -19.82
C PHE A 99 -10.85 -10.88 -18.72
N GLU A 100 -10.78 -12.20 -18.64
CA GLU A 100 -11.39 -12.99 -17.58
C GLU A 100 -10.36 -13.96 -16.98
N ALA A 101 -10.30 -14.03 -15.65
CA ALA A 101 -9.62 -15.05 -14.88
C ALA A 101 -10.66 -16.09 -14.46
N GLU A 102 -10.52 -17.31 -14.97
CA GLU A 102 -11.48 -18.39 -14.75
C GLU A 102 -11.39 -18.93 -13.31
N PRO A 103 -12.51 -19.44 -12.75
CA PRO A 103 -12.52 -20.04 -11.42
C PRO A 103 -11.51 -21.17 -11.30
N GLY A 104 -10.68 -21.12 -10.26
CA GLY A 104 -9.70 -22.16 -9.98
C GLY A 104 -8.43 -22.13 -10.82
N ALA A 105 -8.32 -21.17 -11.77
CA ALA A 105 -7.16 -21.02 -12.65
C ALA A 105 -6.19 -19.95 -12.15
N VAL A 106 -4.94 -20.07 -12.55
CA VAL A 106 -3.86 -19.10 -12.31
C VAL A 106 -3.68 -18.22 -13.55
N THR A 107 -3.99 -16.93 -13.42
CA THR A 107 -3.81 -15.92 -14.46
C THR A 107 -2.62 -15.04 -14.12
N ALA A 108 -1.56 -15.10 -14.93
CA ALA A 108 -0.39 -14.23 -14.79
C ALA A 108 -0.59 -12.91 -15.57
N ILE A 109 -0.29 -11.79 -14.92
CA ILE A 109 -0.31 -10.47 -15.53
C ILE A 109 1.15 -10.04 -15.71
N VAL A 110 1.54 -9.80 -16.97
CA VAL A 110 2.89 -9.42 -17.37
C VAL A 110 2.89 -8.10 -18.14
N GLY A 111 4.03 -7.44 -18.18
CA GLY A 111 4.21 -6.18 -18.90
C GLY A 111 5.37 -5.36 -18.33
N PRO A 112 5.80 -4.29 -18.99
CA PRO A 112 6.88 -3.44 -18.51
C PRO A 112 6.55 -2.78 -17.16
N SER A 113 7.56 -2.23 -16.49
CA SER A 113 7.34 -1.43 -15.28
C SER A 113 6.45 -0.24 -15.61
N GLY A 114 5.50 0.07 -14.72
CA GLY A 114 4.53 1.16 -14.95
C GLY A 114 3.34 0.81 -15.86
N ALA A 115 3.24 -0.41 -16.42
CA ALA A 115 2.11 -0.83 -17.27
C ALA A 115 0.78 -1.07 -16.52
N GLY A 116 0.66 -0.68 -15.25
CA GLY A 116 -0.60 -0.82 -14.51
C GLY A 116 -0.91 -2.23 -13.98
N LYS A 117 0.08 -3.14 -13.94
CA LYS A 117 -0.13 -4.52 -13.44
C LYS A 117 -0.71 -4.57 -12.02
N SER A 118 -0.09 -3.87 -11.07
CA SER A 118 -0.58 -3.77 -9.68
C SER A 118 -1.91 -3.02 -9.60
N THR A 119 -2.18 -2.11 -10.54
CA THR A 119 -3.47 -1.39 -10.64
C THR A 119 -4.60 -2.36 -10.95
N VAL A 120 -4.38 -3.36 -11.80
CA VAL A 120 -5.38 -4.41 -12.07
C VAL A 120 -5.75 -5.14 -10.77
N LEU A 121 -4.77 -5.55 -9.97
CA LEU A 121 -5.05 -6.22 -8.69
C LEU A 121 -5.82 -5.30 -7.71
N ARG A 122 -5.43 -4.03 -7.65
CA ARG A 122 -6.07 -3.03 -6.78
C ARG A 122 -7.51 -2.73 -7.19
N LEU A 123 -7.81 -2.73 -8.49
CA LEU A 123 -9.18 -2.61 -8.99
C LEU A 123 -10.00 -3.87 -8.73
N ALA A 124 -9.42 -5.07 -8.84
CA ALA A 124 -10.07 -6.32 -8.47
C ALA A 124 -10.42 -6.37 -6.96
N ALA A 125 -9.58 -5.79 -6.10
CA ALA A 125 -9.83 -5.62 -4.66
C ALA A 125 -10.71 -4.38 -4.35
N ARG A 126 -11.10 -3.60 -5.36
CA ARG A 126 -11.88 -2.36 -5.23
C ARG A 126 -11.25 -1.36 -4.26
N PHE A 127 -9.94 -1.14 -4.35
CA PHE A 127 -9.30 0.00 -3.67
C PHE A 127 -9.63 1.31 -4.38
N TRP A 128 -10.03 1.24 -5.64
CA TRP A 128 -10.59 2.31 -6.47
C TRP A 128 -11.68 1.74 -7.35
N ASP A 129 -12.63 2.54 -7.75
CA ASP A 129 -13.59 2.20 -8.79
C ASP A 129 -13.00 2.50 -10.18
N ALA A 130 -13.35 1.68 -11.18
CA ALA A 130 -12.97 1.92 -12.56
C ALA A 130 -13.59 3.22 -13.08
N GLY A 131 -12.82 4.01 -13.83
CA GLY A 131 -13.31 5.25 -14.45
C GLY A 131 -14.29 4.98 -15.61
N ALA A 132 -14.12 3.85 -16.30
CA ALA A 132 -15.06 3.34 -17.30
C ALA A 132 -14.99 1.82 -17.32
N GLY A 133 -16.04 1.17 -17.81
CA GLY A 133 -16.17 -0.29 -17.82
C GLY A 133 -16.58 -0.86 -16.47
N ALA A 134 -16.37 -2.15 -16.30
CA ALA A 134 -16.75 -2.88 -15.10
C ALA A 134 -15.69 -3.91 -14.69
N VAL A 135 -15.47 -4.05 -13.38
CA VAL A 135 -14.76 -5.18 -12.78
C VAL A 135 -15.77 -6.06 -12.10
N ARG A 136 -15.78 -7.36 -12.43
CA ARG A 136 -16.75 -8.31 -11.88
C ARG A 136 -16.07 -9.42 -11.11
N VAL A 137 -16.70 -9.82 -10.03
CA VAL A 137 -16.34 -11.00 -9.23
C VAL A 137 -17.55 -11.94 -9.21
N GLY A 138 -17.36 -13.17 -9.68
CA GLY A 138 -18.45 -14.15 -9.78
C GLY A 138 -19.64 -13.64 -10.58
N GLY A 139 -19.42 -12.86 -11.64
CA GLY A 139 -20.44 -12.26 -12.51
C GLY A 139 -21.07 -10.97 -11.97
N VAL A 140 -20.77 -10.55 -10.72
CA VAL A 140 -21.31 -9.32 -10.12
C VAL A 140 -20.29 -8.20 -10.20
N ASP A 141 -20.72 -6.99 -10.58
CA ASP A 141 -19.86 -5.80 -10.55
C ASP A 141 -19.44 -5.53 -9.09
N VAL A 142 -18.15 -5.29 -8.87
CA VAL A 142 -17.63 -5.02 -7.52
C VAL A 142 -18.28 -3.79 -6.86
N ARG A 143 -18.85 -2.89 -7.65
CA ARG A 143 -19.60 -1.72 -7.16
C ARG A 143 -20.97 -2.08 -6.58
N ASP A 144 -21.53 -3.22 -7.02
CA ASP A 144 -22.81 -3.75 -6.53
C ASP A 144 -22.66 -4.70 -5.33
N MET A 145 -21.40 -4.93 -4.88
CA MET A 145 -21.07 -5.73 -3.70
C MET A 145 -20.78 -4.84 -2.49
N THR A 146 -21.07 -5.31 -1.29
CA THR A 146 -20.54 -4.65 -0.08
C THR A 146 -19.03 -4.89 0.03
N SER A 147 -18.29 -3.94 0.64
CA SER A 147 -16.84 -4.12 0.90
C SER A 147 -16.59 -5.37 1.73
N ALA A 148 -17.46 -5.70 2.67
CA ALA A 148 -17.35 -6.90 3.51
C ALA A 148 -17.42 -8.20 2.68
N GLU A 149 -18.37 -8.30 1.74
CA GLU A 149 -18.50 -9.46 0.85
C GLU A 149 -17.31 -9.60 -0.09
N LEU A 150 -16.91 -8.50 -0.74
CA LEU A 150 -15.75 -8.52 -1.63
C LEU A 150 -14.46 -8.88 -0.87
N MET A 151 -14.27 -8.31 0.33
CA MET A 151 -13.12 -8.65 1.18
C MET A 151 -13.16 -10.11 1.65
N ALA A 152 -14.33 -10.70 1.90
CA ALA A 152 -14.45 -12.12 2.23
C ALA A 152 -14.03 -13.01 1.04
N MET A 153 -14.33 -12.59 -0.18
CA MET A 153 -14.02 -13.32 -1.41
C MET A 153 -12.55 -13.20 -1.85
N THR A 154 -11.82 -12.17 -1.43
CA THR A 154 -10.50 -11.86 -1.94
C THR A 154 -9.44 -11.91 -0.84
N SER A 155 -8.23 -12.38 -1.15
CA SER A 155 -7.05 -12.25 -0.31
C SER A 155 -5.92 -11.65 -1.12
N MET A 156 -5.30 -10.60 -0.64
CA MET A 156 -4.22 -9.92 -1.34
C MET A 156 -2.90 -10.06 -0.59
N VAL A 157 -1.84 -10.42 -1.32
CA VAL A 157 -0.46 -10.40 -0.84
C VAL A 157 0.27 -9.32 -1.63
N PHE A 158 0.70 -8.28 -0.93
CA PHE A 158 1.38 -7.12 -1.50
C PHE A 158 2.86 -7.39 -1.74
N GLN A 159 3.45 -6.66 -2.68
CA GLN A 159 4.90 -6.61 -2.89
C GLN A 159 5.62 -6.12 -1.64
N ASP A 160 5.19 -4.97 -1.10
CA ASP A 160 5.70 -4.42 0.14
C ASP A 160 4.81 -4.86 1.31
N VAL A 161 5.30 -5.83 2.05
CA VAL A 161 4.57 -6.38 3.20
C VAL A 161 4.68 -5.44 4.39
N TYR A 162 3.54 -4.93 4.85
CA TYR A 162 3.44 -4.17 6.09
C TYR A 162 3.00 -5.05 7.26
N LEU A 163 3.75 -5.00 8.36
CA LEU A 163 3.39 -5.61 9.62
C LEU A 163 3.14 -4.54 10.68
N PHE A 164 2.11 -4.75 11.49
CA PHE A 164 1.81 -3.84 12.60
C PHE A 164 2.79 -4.06 13.74
N ASP A 165 3.09 -3.02 14.50
CA ASP A 165 3.99 -3.08 15.68
C ASP A 165 3.32 -3.84 16.83
N THR A 166 3.21 -5.12 16.64
CA THR A 166 2.62 -6.06 17.60
C THR A 166 3.33 -7.42 17.48
N THR A 167 2.81 -8.48 18.08
CA THR A 167 3.39 -9.82 18.02
C THR A 167 3.16 -10.51 16.67
N ILE A 168 3.91 -11.56 16.36
CA ILE A 168 3.66 -12.41 15.17
C ILE A 168 2.26 -13.00 15.24
N ARG A 169 1.85 -13.51 16.41
CA ARG A 169 0.52 -14.06 16.67
C ARG A 169 -0.60 -13.08 16.29
N GLU A 170 -0.52 -11.86 16.82
CA GLU A 170 -1.51 -10.83 16.56
C GLU A 170 -1.50 -10.38 15.09
N ASN A 171 -0.32 -10.26 14.49
CA ASN A 171 -0.20 -9.99 13.06
C ASN A 171 -0.91 -11.04 12.20
N LEU A 172 -0.86 -12.31 12.57
CA LEU A 172 -1.58 -13.38 11.85
C LEU A 172 -3.09 -13.30 12.07
N ARG A 173 -3.53 -12.98 13.31
CA ARG A 173 -4.96 -12.83 13.64
C ARG A 173 -5.66 -11.69 12.93
N ILE A 174 -4.93 -10.70 12.40
CA ILE A 174 -5.51 -9.64 11.56
C ILE A 174 -6.29 -10.23 10.37
N ALA A 175 -5.83 -11.35 9.81
CA ALA A 175 -6.51 -11.99 8.69
C ALA A 175 -7.86 -12.61 9.08
N ARG A 176 -7.96 -13.12 10.31
CA ARG A 176 -9.17 -13.69 10.92
C ARG A 176 -9.04 -13.64 12.45
N PRO A 177 -9.71 -12.67 13.11
CA PRO A 177 -9.56 -12.43 14.56
C PRO A 177 -9.91 -13.61 15.47
N ASP A 178 -10.86 -14.46 15.05
CA ASP A 178 -11.34 -15.65 15.75
C ASP A 178 -10.51 -16.92 15.46
N ALA A 179 -9.42 -16.80 14.68
CA ALA A 179 -8.56 -17.94 14.38
C ALA A 179 -7.95 -18.54 15.65
N THR A 180 -8.11 -19.84 15.81
CA THR A 180 -7.53 -20.61 16.92
C THR A 180 -6.02 -20.73 16.76
N ASP A 181 -5.29 -20.94 17.87
CA ASP A 181 -3.84 -21.15 17.83
C ASP A 181 -3.45 -22.36 16.96
N GLY A 182 -4.31 -23.39 16.91
CA GLY A 182 -4.10 -24.54 16.03
C GLY A 182 -4.19 -24.19 14.54
N GLU A 183 -5.07 -23.27 14.16
CA GLU A 183 -5.18 -22.75 12.78
C GLU A 183 -3.99 -21.87 12.43
N LEU A 184 -3.57 -20.99 13.36
CA LEU A 184 -2.37 -20.17 13.19
C LEU A 184 -1.13 -21.06 12.97
N ALA A 185 -0.96 -22.11 13.79
CA ALA A 185 0.15 -23.04 13.68
C ALA A 185 0.13 -23.83 12.35
N ARG A 186 -1.04 -24.23 11.85
CA ARG A 186 -1.17 -24.87 10.54
C ARG A 186 -0.78 -23.93 9.41
N ALA A 187 -1.27 -22.69 9.46
CA ALA A 187 -0.95 -21.68 8.44
C ALA A 187 0.54 -21.31 8.46
N ALA A 188 1.14 -21.17 9.65
CA ALA A 188 2.57 -20.91 9.80
C ALA A 188 3.42 -22.03 9.18
N ARG A 189 3.10 -23.30 9.44
CA ARG A 189 3.78 -24.44 8.82
C ARG A 189 3.67 -24.43 7.30
N ARG A 190 2.46 -24.20 6.77
CA ARG A 190 2.24 -24.12 5.31
C ARG A 190 3.02 -22.98 4.67
N ALA A 191 3.15 -21.85 5.36
CA ALA A 191 3.94 -20.70 4.92
C ALA A 191 5.44 -20.85 5.20
N ARG A 192 5.89 -21.95 5.83
CA ARG A 192 7.26 -22.14 6.35
C ARG A 192 7.69 -21.01 7.29
N LEU A 193 6.76 -20.47 8.04
CA LEU A 193 6.99 -19.45 9.05
C LEU A 193 7.33 -20.07 10.42
N ASP A 194 7.00 -21.34 10.65
CA ASP A 194 7.28 -22.10 11.86
C ASP A 194 8.77 -22.11 12.21
N THR A 195 9.63 -22.37 11.22
CA THR A 195 11.10 -22.34 11.41
C THR A 195 11.61 -20.97 11.84
N VAL A 196 10.99 -19.89 11.33
CA VAL A 196 11.31 -18.52 11.76
C VAL A 196 10.87 -18.28 13.20
N ILE A 197 9.64 -18.68 13.53
CA ILE A 197 9.08 -18.52 14.88
C ILE A 197 9.92 -19.30 15.92
N GLU A 198 10.36 -20.52 15.59
CA GLU A 198 11.20 -21.35 16.46
C GLU A 198 12.59 -20.76 16.69
N ALA A 199 13.12 -19.99 15.74
CA ALA A 199 14.43 -19.33 15.86
C ALA A 199 14.37 -18.01 16.65
N LEU A 200 13.19 -17.44 16.87
CA LEU A 200 13.02 -16.18 17.58
C LEU A 200 12.95 -16.37 19.10
N PRO A 201 13.54 -15.46 19.91
CA PRO A 201 13.63 -15.63 21.37
C PRO A 201 12.28 -15.81 22.07
N ASP A 202 11.27 -15.03 21.64
CA ASP A 202 9.92 -15.04 22.23
C ASP A 202 8.91 -15.82 21.36
N GLY A 203 9.39 -16.53 20.32
CA GLY A 203 8.56 -17.33 19.43
C GLY A 203 7.37 -16.56 18.86
N TRP A 204 6.17 -17.05 19.10
CA TRP A 204 4.90 -16.45 18.65
C TRP A 204 4.64 -15.05 19.20
N ASP A 205 5.18 -14.75 20.36
CA ASP A 205 4.95 -13.49 21.09
C ASP A 205 6.05 -12.47 20.82
N THR A 206 6.97 -12.77 19.88
CA THR A 206 7.97 -11.83 19.38
C THR A 206 7.31 -10.62 18.72
N ARG A 207 7.62 -9.43 19.22
CA ARG A 207 7.20 -8.15 18.61
C ARG A 207 8.03 -7.87 17.36
N VAL A 208 7.35 -7.60 16.26
CA VAL A 208 7.99 -7.41 14.94
C VAL A 208 8.48 -5.97 14.69
N GLY A 209 8.11 -5.04 15.57
CA GLY A 209 8.42 -3.61 15.41
C GLY A 209 7.61 -2.91 14.31
N PRO A 210 7.74 -1.57 14.19
CA PRO A 210 7.04 -0.79 13.17
C PRO A 210 7.38 -1.29 11.77
N GLY A 211 6.37 -1.59 10.95
CA GLY A 211 6.55 -2.12 9.59
C GLY A 211 7.22 -3.50 9.52
N GLY A 212 7.43 -4.17 10.67
CA GLY A 212 8.09 -5.49 10.72
C GLY A 212 9.62 -5.43 10.63
N LEU A 213 10.24 -4.35 11.11
CA LEU A 213 11.70 -4.13 11.03
C LEU A 213 12.54 -5.21 11.72
N ALA A 214 11.96 -5.95 12.69
CA ALA A 214 12.65 -7.06 13.37
C ALA A 214 12.77 -8.31 12.49
N LEU A 215 12.09 -8.35 11.34
CA LEU A 215 12.09 -9.49 10.42
C LEU A 215 12.77 -9.11 9.09
N SER A 216 13.44 -10.08 8.48
CA SER A 216 13.95 -9.96 7.11
C SER A 216 12.81 -9.84 6.09
N GLY A 217 13.09 -9.40 4.87
CA GLY A 217 12.11 -9.30 3.79
C GLY A 217 11.37 -10.62 3.52
N GLY A 218 12.12 -11.74 3.48
CA GLY A 218 11.57 -13.07 3.27
C GLY A 218 10.68 -13.55 4.42
N GLU A 219 11.01 -13.21 5.66
CA GLU A 219 10.21 -13.55 6.84
C GLU A 219 8.92 -12.75 6.86
N ARG A 220 8.97 -11.44 6.57
CA ARG A 220 7.74 -10.65 6.40
C ARG A 220 6.82 -11.23 5.32
N GLN A 221 7.42 -11.66 4.19
CA GLN A 221 6.66 -12.30 3.11
C GLN A 221 5.97 -13.59 3.57
N ARG A 222 6.64 -14.43 4.38
CA ARG A 222 6.05 -15.64 4.98
C ARG A 222 4.88 -15.30 5.90
N VAL A 223 4.95 -14.21 6.68
CA VAL A 223 3.82 -13.73 7.49
C VAL A 223 2.65 -13.33 6.60
N ALA A 224 2.87 -12.61 5.49
CA ALA A 224 1.81 -12.23 4.56
C ALA A 224 1.15 -13.46 3.90
N ILE A 225 1.94 -14.44 3.50
CA ILE A 225 1.44 -15.70 2.94
C ILE A 225 0.65 -16.49 4.01
N ALA A 226 1.13 -16.54 5.26
CA ALA A 226 0.40 -17.19 6.36
C ALA A 226 -0.96 -16.51 6.61
N ARG A 227 -1.03 -15.18 6.54
CA ARG A 227 -2.30 -14.44 6.57
C ARG A 227 -3.25 -14.88 5.45
N ALA A 228 -2.74 -15.08 4.23
CA ALA A 228 -3.55 -15.57 3.12
C ALA A 228 -4.07 -17.00 3.34
N PHE A 229 -3.28 -17.89 3.95
CA PHE A 229 -3.74 -19.22 4.36
C PHE A 229 -4.82 -19.18 5.45
N ILE A 230 -4.72 -18.25 6.42
CA ILE A 230 -5.69 -18.09 7.51
C ILE A 230 -7.01 -17.55 6.97
N LYS A 231 -6.94 -16.57 6.06
CA LYS A 231 -8.12 -15.94 5.45
C LYS A 231 -8.89 -16.92 4.58
N ASP A 232 -8.21 -17.81 3.89
CA ASP A 232 -8.75 -18.88 3.06
C ASP A 232 -9.78 -18.43 2.00
N ALA A 233 -9.54 -17.25 1.43
CA ALA A 233 -10.43 -16.67 0.42
C ALA A 233 -10.34 -17.42 -0.93
N PRO A 234 -11.44 -17.52 -1.70
CA PRO A 234 -11.48 -18.22 -2.99
C PRO A 234 -10.70 -17.52 -4.12
N ILE A 235 -10.47 -16.20 -4.00
CA ILE A 235 -9.70 -15.40 -4.96
C ILE A 235 -8.44 -14.89 -4.30
N LEU A 236 -7.30 -15.10 -4.97
CA LEU A 236 -5.98 -14.72 -4.49
C LEU A 236 -5.36 -13.69 -5.45
N LEU A 237 -5.01 -12.53 -4.92
CA LEU A 237 -4.37 -11.44 -5.63
C LEU A 237 -2.92 -11.33 -5.17
N LEU A 238 -1.96 -11.57 -6.06
CA LEU A 238 -0.54 -11.69 -5.72
C LEU A 238 0.28 -10.64 -6.46
N ASP A 239 0.83 -9.67 -5.73
CA ASP A 239 1.64 -8.60 -6.31
C ASP A 239 3.13 -8.88 -6.06
N GLU A 240 3.87 -9.30 -7.09
CA GLU A 240 5.34 -9.48 -7.12
C GLU A 240 5.96 -10.20 -5.89
N ILE A 241 5.40 -11.31 -5.46
CA ILE A 241 5.74 -11.98 -4.18
C ILE A 241 7.21 -12.42 -4.06
N THR A 242 7.95 -12.54 -5.16
CA THR A 242 9.31 -13.10 -5.17
C THR A 242 10.40 -12.07 -5.49
N SER A 243 10.06 -10.79 -5.67
CA SER A 243 11.01 -9.76 -6.13
C SER A 243 12.13 -9.43 -5.14
N ALA A 244 11.87 -9.59 -3.83
CA ALA A 244 12.80 -9.23 -2.75
C ALA A 244 13.58 -10.42 -2.15
N LEU A 245 13.59 -11.59 -2.81
CA LEU A 245 14.14 -12.82 -2.25
C LEU A 245 15.43 -13.27 -2.93
N ASP A 246 16.33 -13.83 -2.14
CA ASP A 246 17.50 -14.57 -2.60
C ASP A 246 17.11 -15.97 -3.13
N GLY A 247 17.98 -16.60 -3.92
CA GLY A 247 17.65 -17.80 -4.71
C GLY A 247 17.15 -19.01 -3.90
N GLU A 248 17.60 -19.21 -2.65
CA GLU A 248 17.13 -20.32 -1.81
C GLU A 248 15.73 -20.06 -1.25
N ASN A 249 15.49 -18.85 -0.76
CA ASN A 249 14.18 -18.45 -0.26
C ASN A 249 13.13 -18.35 -1.38
N GLU A 250 13.56 -18.03 -2.60
CA GLU A 250 12.69 -17.97 -3.78
C GLU A 250 12.03 -19.31 -4.10
N SER A 251 12.81 -20.38 -4.20
CA SER A 251 12.29 -21.71 -4.53
C SER A 251 11.30 -22.18 -3.46
N ALA A 252 11.61 -21.91 -2.18
CA ALA A 252 10.75 -22.22 -1.06
C ALA A 252 9.41 -21.46 -1.11
N ILE A 253 9.43 -20.15 -1.36
CA ILE A 253 8.22 -19.33 -1.47
C ILE A 253 7.42 -19.68 -2.73
N THR A 254 8.07 -19.95 -3.84
CA THR A 254 7.38 -20.40 -5.07
C THR A 254 6.59 -21.69 -4.84
N HIS A 255 7.14 -22.63 -4.07
CA HIS A 255 6.42 -23.86 -3.70
C HIS A 255 5.22 -23.56 -2.81
N VAL A 256 5.40 -22.71 -1.78
CA VAL A 256 4.33 -22.30 -0.85
C VAL A 256 3.20 -21.57 -1.60
N VAL A 257 3.53 -20.69 -2.54
CA VAL A 257 2.56 -19.98 -3.39
C VAL A 257 1.80 -20.96 -4.28
N SER A 258 2.49 -21.94 -4.88
CA SER A 258 1.83 -23.01 -5.66
C SER A 258 0.85 -23.82 -4.82
N GLU A 259 1.17 -24.09 -3.54
CA GLU A 259 0.25 -24.75 -2.62
C GLU A 259 -0.94 -23.84 -2.27
N LEU A 260 -0.68 -22.55 -2.00
CA LEU A 260 -1.71 -21.56 -1.70
C LEU A 260 -2.70 -21.38 -2.85
N SER A 261 -2.23 -21.50 -4.09
CA SER A 261 -3.02 -21.30 -5.31
C SER A 261 -3.97 -22.46 -5.62
N ARG A 262 -3.77 -23.64 -5.03
CA ARG A 262 -4.58 -24.83 -5.37
C ARG A 262 -6.07 -24.63 -5.08
N GLY A 263 -6.89 -24.83 -6.10
CA GLY A 263 -8.35 -24.73 -6.02
C GLY A 263 -8.88 -23.30 -5.85
N ARG A 264 -8.01 -22.28 -6.02
CA ARG A 264 -8.38 -20.87 -5.97
C ARG A 264 -8.18 -20.20 -7.30
N THR A 265 -8.96 -19.16 -7.55
CA THR A 265 -8.72 -18.25 -8.68
C THR A 265 -7.57 -17.32 -8.31
N VAL A 266 -6.54 -17.27 -9.12
CA VAL A 266 -5.33 -16.51 -8.81
C VAL A 266 -5.05 -15.50 -9.91
N LEU A 267 -4.92 -14.23 -9.52
CA LEU A 267 -4.32 -13.20 -10.35
C LEU A 267 -2.93 -12.89 -9.77
N VAL A 268 -1.88 -13.11 -10.54
CA VAL A 268 -0.50 -12.88 -10.11
C VAL A 268 0.23 -11.91 -11.04
N VAL A 269 0.78 -10.85 -10.50
CA VAL A 269 1.74 -10.00 -11.21
C VAL A 269 3.08 -10.73 -11.24
N ALA A 270 3.51 -11.09 -12.44
CA ALA A 270 4.70 -11.93 -12.65
C ALA A 270 5.80 -11.14 -13.36
N HIS A 271 6.99 -11.14 -12.77
CA HIS A 271 8.23 -10.63 -13.39
C HIS A 271 9.20 -11.77 -13.73
N ARG A 272 8.94 -12.99 -13.27
CA ARG A 272 9.81 -14.15 -13.45
C ARG A 272 9.21 -15.17 -14.40
N VAL A 273 10.04 -15.68 -15.29
CA VAL A 273 9.64 -16.69 -16.28
C VAL A 273 9.08 -17.94 -15.60
N SER A 274 9.63 -18.35 -14.45
CA SER A 274 9.15 -19.52 -13.70
C SER A 274 7.71 -19.40 -13.22
N THR A 275 7.25 -18.20 -12.87
CA THR A 275 5.86 -17.91 -12.48
C THR A 275 4.95 -17.93 -13.70
N ILE A 276 5.40 -17.34 -14.81
CA ILE A 276 4.65 -17.26 -16.07
C ILE A 276 4.42 -18.67 -16.64
N MET A 277 5.43 -19.52 -16.61
CA MET A 277 5.35 -20.89 -17.15
C MET A 277 4.41 -21.83 -16.37
N ARG A 278 4.00 -21.45 -15.18
CA ARG A 278 3.06 -22.21 -14.33
C ARG A 278 1.64 -21.66 -14.37
N ALA A 279 1.43 -20.54 -15.06
CA ALA A 279 0.12 -19.94 -15.19
C ALA A 279 -0.69 -20.69 -16.29
N ASP A 280 -1.98 -20.86 -16.04
CA ASP A 280 -2.94 -21.41 -17.00
C ASP A 280 -3.23 -20.39 -18.12
N ARG A 281 -3.15 -19.09 -17.77
CA ARG A 281 -3.38 -17.97 -18.69
C ARG A 281 -2.38 -16.86 -18.44
N VAL A 282 -1.96 -16.18 -19.51
CA VAL A 282 -1.06 -15.01 -19.43
C VAL A 282 -1.73 -13.82 -20.09
N ILE A 283 -1.83 -12.73 -19.35
CA ILE A 283 -2.33 -11.44 -19.84
C ILE A 283 -1.13 -10.51 -20.00
N VAL A 284 -0.96 -9.97 -21.19
CA VAL A 284 0.15 -9.05 -21.50
C VAL A 284 -0.38 -7.63 -21.53
N LEU A 285 0.00 -6.81 -20.56
CA LEU A 285 -0.28 -5.38 -20.57
C LEU A 285 0.81 -4.66 -21.37
N SER A 286 0.44 -4.06 -22.48
CA SER A 286 1.34 -3.28 -23.34
C SER A 286 1.00 -1.79 -23.24
N PRO A 287 2.00 -0.89 -22.99
CA PRO A 287 1.76 0.53 -23.01
C PRO A 287 1.33 0.97 -24.42
N ASP A 288 0.29 1.80 -24.50
CA ASP A 288 -0.13 2.43 -25.76
C ASP A 288 0.90 3.53 -26.10
N GLY A 289 1.59 3.41 -27.24
CA GLY A 289 2.76 4.21 -27.61
C GLY A 289 2.56 5.74 -27.71
N ALA A 290 1.38 6.25 -27.39
CA ALA A 290 1.02 7.67 -27.44
C ALA A 290 0.86 8.31 -26.04
N GLY A 291 1.47 7.78 -24.98
CA GLY A 291 1.34 8.33 -23.62
C GLY A 291 -0.02 8.05 -22.98
N GLY A 292 -0.78 7.13 -23.51
CA GLY A 292 -2.10 6.77 -23.02
C GLY A 292 -2.11 5.34 -22.52
N GLY A 293 -2.18 5.06 -21.22
CA GLY A 293 -2.47 3.82 -20.53
C GLY A 293 -2.11 2.48 -21.17
N ALA A 294 -2.12 1.38 -20.43
CA ALA A 294 -1.85 0.07 -21.00
C ALA A 294 -3.14 -0.61 -21.47
N ARG A 295 -2.98 -1.48 -22.49
CA ARG A 295 -4.01 -2.37 -23.06
C ARG A 295 -3.59 -3.82 -22.92
N VAL A 296 -4.54 -4.73 -23.05
CA VAL A 296 -4.31 -6.18 -23.16
C VAL A 296 -4.02 -6.57 -24.59
#